data_600cb954efc2da38f8e354a2a49e6374
#
_entry.id   600cb954efc2da38f8e354a2a49e6374
#
_cell.length_a   1.000
_cell.length_b   1.000
_cell.length_c   1.000
_cell.angle_alpha   90.00
_cell.angle_beta   90.00
_cell.angle_gamma   90.00
#
_symmetry.space_group_name_H-M   'P 1'
#
loop_
_entity.id
_entity.type
_entity.pdbx_description
1 polymer ?
#
loop_
_entity_poly.entity_id
_entity_poly.type
_entity_poly.pdbx_seq_one_letter_code
_entity_poly.pdbx_strand_id
1 'polypeptide(L)'
;MKVRAVVLERIGEISLRDIEVPGTLEPSDNEVRIAVKTVGVCGSDVHYYKHGRIGDFIVKEPMILGHEAAGVVTAVGAHVADLKIGDRVCMEPGVPDFASRQTLEGHYNLDPSVRFWATPPIHGCLTPEVVHPAALTYKLPDNVSFAEGAMVEPLAIGVYAAFKGAIRPGDVAVVAGAGTIGMMVAFAALASGCAKVILSDVAKAKLDLVADHPGVVTVDLNREKLADVVAALTAGHGADLFFEASGSPHAFDDMMDVVGRGGRVVLVGMPQDRVPLDVVALEVKEISVIGIFRYANVWERTLALLGSGKIDVKPLISASYPFDQSVAAFERAAQQNSSDVKIQITF
;
A
#
# COMPACT_ATOMS: atom_id res chain seq x y z
N MET A 1 -28.55 5.76 -1.50
CA MET A 1 -28.51 6.87 -0.52
C MET A 1 -27.68 8.02 -1.08
N LYS A 2 -27.92 9.27 -0.59
CA LYS A 2 -27.17 10.46 -1.00
C LYS A 2 -26.07 10.73 0.02
N VAL A 3 -24.81 10.84 -0.44
CA VAL A 3 -23.65 11.09 0.41
C VAL A 3 -22.79 12.21 -0.13
N ARG A 4 -22.17 13.01 0.76
CA ARG A 4 -21.14 13.99 0.39
C ARG A 4 -19.83 13.24 0.19
N ALA A 5 -19.18 13.39 -0.98
CA ALA A 5 -18.00 12.61 -1.31
C ALA A 5 -17.04 13.34 -2.25
N VAL A 6 -15.79 12.87 -2.28
CA VAL A 6 -14.81 13.24 -3.30
C VAL A 6 -14.98 12.31 -4.48
N VAL A 7 -15.43 12.86 -5.60
CA VAL A 7 -15.85 12.11 -6.79
C VAL A 7 -14.92 12.41 -7.94
N LEU A 8 -14.34 11.35 -8.52
CA LEU A 8 -13.73 11.42 -9.84
C LEU A 8 -14.85 11.44 -10.87
N GLU A 9 -15.04 12.59 -11.51
CA GLU A 9 -16.10 12.79 -12.53
C GLU A 9 -15.68 12.20 -13.89
N ARG A 10 -14.44 12.47 -14.26
CA ARG A 10 -13.75 12.01 -15.47
C ARG A 10 -12.26 12.28 -15.33
N ILE A 11 -11.51 11.87 -16.33
CA ILE A 11 -10.05 12.12 -16.39
C ILE A 11 -9.77 13.61 -16.19
N GLY A 12 -8.94 13.93 -15.21
CA GLY A 12 -8.51 15.28 -14.86
C GLY A 12 -9.54 16.12 -14.11
N GLU A 13 -10.68 15.55 -13.69
CA GLU A 13 -11.73 16.30 -13.01
C GLU A 13 -12.20 15.55 -11.73
N ILE A 14 -11.94 16.17 -10.58
CA ILE A 14 -12.43 15.73 -9.27
C ILE A 14 -13.31 16.84 -8.67
N SER A 15 -14.40 16.45 -8.05
CA SER A 15 -15.30 17.36 -7.34
C SER A 15 -15.64 16.86 -5.94
N LEU A 16 -15.91 17.81 -5.03
CA LEU A 16 -16.52 17.52 -3.73
C LEU A 16 -18.01 17.85 -3.82
N ARG A 17 -18.84 16.84 -3.95
CA ARG A 17 -20.28 16.98 -4.11
C ARG A 17 -21.08 15.85 -3.49
N ASP A 18 -22.37 16.02 -3.46
CA ASP A 18 -23.29 14.95 -3.13
C ASP A 18 -23.47 14.00 -4.35
N ILE A 19 -23.40 12.70 -4.09
CA ILE A 19 -23.61 11.66 -5.07
C ILE A 19 -24.58 10.61 -4.55
N GLU A 20 -25.38 10.02 -5.41
CA GLU A 20 -26.20 8.88 -5.06
C GLU A 20 -25.38 7.59 -5.20
N VAL A 21 -25.36 6.80 -4.14
CA VAL A 21 -24.67 5.50 -4.10
C VAL A 21 -25.65 4.40 -3.68
N PRO A 22 -25.45 3.17 -4.15
CA PRO A 22 -26.21 2.01 -3.65
C PRO A 22 -26.04 1.82 -2.16
N GLY A 23 -27.06 1.20 -1.53
CA GLY A 23 -26.99 0.79 -0.12
C GLY A 23 -27.54 1.83 0.86
N THR A 24 -27.17 1.65 2.13
CA THR A 24 -27.63 2.43 3.28
C THR A 24 -26.47 2.65 4.25
N LEU A 25 -26.58 3.64 5.15
CA LEU A 25 -25.67 3.81 6.30
C LEU A 25 -26.09 2.96 7.51
N GLU A 26 -27.22 2.26 7.46
CA GLU A 26 -27.54 1.29 8.49
C GLU A 26 -26.76 -0.01 8.24
N PRO A 27 -25.90 -0.44 9.20
CA PRO A 27 -25.12 -1.65 9.05
C PRO A 27 -26.04 -2.89 9.11
N SER A 28 -25.77 -3.89 8.28
CA SER A 28 -26.35 -5.21 8.42
C SER A 28 -25.80 -5.92 9.67
N ASP A 29 -26.33 -7.13 9.98
CA ASP A 29 -26.01 -7.84 11.22
C ASP A 29 -24.50 -8.06 11.45
N ASN A 30 -23.71 -8.19 10.39
CA ASN A 30 -22.27 -8.45 10.45
C ASN A 30 -21.40 -7.25 10.03
N GLU A 31 -21.99 -6.06 9.95
CA GLU A 31 -21.28 -4.85 9.52
C GLU A 31 -21.22 -3.81 10.66
N VAL A 32 -20.36 -2.83 10.46
CA VAL A 32 -20.25 -1.64 11.30
C VAL A 32 -20.35 -0.38 10.45
N ARG A 33 -20.94 0.68 11.02
CA ARG A 33 -20.85 2.03 10.46
C ARG A 33 -19.69 2.75 11.12
N ILE A 34 -18.91 3.46 10.31
CA ILE A 34 -17.68 4.12 10.74
C ILE A 34 -17.72 5.57 10.27
N ALA A 35 -17.54 6.50 11.21
CA ALA A 35 -17.21 7.89 10.90
C ALA A 35 -15.73 7.96 10.50
N VAL A 36 -15.48 8.25 9.25
CA VAL A 36 -14.11 8.37 8.70
C VAL A 36 -13.39 9.56 9.34
N LYS A 37 -12.12 9.40 9.67
CA LYS A 37 -11.28 10.45 10.26
C LYS A 37 -10.10 10.83 9.40
N THR A 38 -9.54 9.85 8.70
CA THR A 38 -8.39 10.07 7.81
C THR A 38 -8.45 9.09 6.66
N VAL A 39 -8.19 9.58 5.46
CA VAL A 39 -8.01 8.76 4.25
C VAL A 39 -6.71 9.15 3.56
N GLY A 40 -5.86 8.17 3.27
CA GLY A 40 -4.67 8.38 2.45
C GLY A 40 -5.03 8.50 0.97
N VAL A 41 -4.30 9.35 0.24
CA VAL A 41 -4.36 9.42 -1.22
C VAL A 41 -3.32 8.45 -1.78
N CYS A 42 -3.79 7.42 -2.46
CA CYS A 42 -2.95 6.40 -3.08
C CYS A 42 -2.49 6.80 -4.49
N GLY A 43 -1.35 6.27 -4.91
CA GLY A 43 -0.89 6.40 -6.30
C GLY A 43 -1.90 5.87 -7.33
N SER A 44 -2.68 4.85 -6.98
CA SER A 44 -3.75 4.32 -7.84
C SER A 44 -4.91 5.32 -8.01
N ASP A 45 -5.30 6.05 -6.96
CA ASP A 45 -6.32 7.11 -7.05
C ASP A 45 -5.84 8.22 -8.01
N VAL A 46 -4.56 8.61 -7.89
CA VAL A 46 -3.93 9.59 -8.80
C VAL A 46 -3.85 9.06 -10.23
N HIS A 47 -3.59 7.76 -10.39
CA HIS A 47 -3.55 7.14 -11.71
C HIS A 47 -4.93 7.13 -12.39
N TYR A 48 -6.00 6.79 -11.65
CA TYR A 48 -7.38 6.93 -12.15
C TYR A 48 -7.71 8.39 -12.49
N TYR A 49 -7.30 9.33 -11.64
CA TYR A 49 -7.49 10.76 -11.91
C TYR A 49 -6.82 11.20 -13.22
N LYS A 50 -5.58 10.78 -13.46
CA LYS A 50 -4.81 11.19 -14.66
C LYS A 50 -5.15 10.41 -15.93
N HIS A 51 -5.48 9.13 -15.81
CA HIS A 51 -5.55 8.21 -16.97
C HIS A 51 -6.88 7.45 -17.08
N GLY A 52 -7.75 7.52 -16.07
CA GLY A 52 -9.07 6.87 -16.07
C GLY A 52 -9.04 5.34 -16.01
N ARG A 53 -7.85 4.71 -15.89
CA ARG A 53 -7.72 3.25 -15.87
C ARG A 53 -6.42 2.79 -15.23
N ILE A 54 -6.44 1.55 -14.70
CA ILE A 54 -5.25 0.78 -14.34
C ILE A 54 -5.44 -0.63 -14.92
N GLY A 55 -4.67 -1.00 -15.94
CA GLY A 55 -4.88 -2.25 -16.65
C GLY A 55 -6.31 -2.34 -17.20
N ASP A 56 -7.05 -3.39 -16.84
CA ASP A 56 -8.43 -3.62 -17.25
C ASP A 56 -9.47 -2.92 -16.35
N PHE A 57 -9.05 -2.30 -15.25
CA PHE A 57 -9.92 -1.52 -14.37
C PHE A 57 -10.14 -0.13 -14.94
N ILE A 58 -11.26 0.08 -15.64
CA ILE A 58 -11.59 1.32 -16.35
C ILE A 58 -12.71 2.05 -15.63
N VAL A 59 -12.51 3.34 -15.32
CA VAL A 59 -13.55 4.23 -14.79
C VAL A 59 -14.50 4.60 -15.92
N LYS A 60 -15.75 4.11 -15.85
CA LYS A 60 -16.79 4.35 -16.84
C LYS A 60 -17.86 5.34 -16.38
N GLU A 61 -18.02 5.49 -15.08
CA GLU A 61 -19.01 6.32 -14.40
C GLU A 61 -18.32 7.12 -13.29
N PRO A 62 -18.88 8.26 -12.84
CA PRO A 62 -18.35 8.98 -11.69
C PRO A 62 -18.18 8.07 -10.49
N MET A 63 -17.02 8.13 -9.84
CA MET A 63 -16.64 7.18 -8.79
C MET A 63 -16.04 7.91 -7.59
N ILE A 64 -16.45 7.51 -6.37
CA ILE A 64 -15.79 7.94 -5.12
C ILE A 64 -14.42 7.27 -5.06
N LEU A 65 -13.37 8.05 -4.75
CA LEU A 65 -12.00 7.56 -4.58
C LEU A 65 -11.68 7.21 -3.11
N GLY A 66 -10.45 6.73 -2.87
CA GLY A 66 -9.89 6.44 -1.55
C GLY A 66 -10.17 5.02 -1.06
N HIS A 67 -9.15 4.42 -0.43
CA HIS A 67 -9.21 3.06 0.12
C HIS A 67 -8.27 2.85 1.32
N GLU A 68 -7.50 3.85 1.70
CA GLU A 68 -6.58 3.81 2.85
C GLU A 68 -7.21 4.58 4.03
N ALA A 69 -8.03 3.96 4.86
CA ALA A 69 -8.88 4.69 5.78
C ALA A 69 -8.79 4.25 7.24
N ALA A 70 -8.95 5.23 8.13
CA ALA A 70 -9.15 5.04 9.57
C ALA A 70 -10.29 5.91 10.10
N GLY A 71 -10.98 5.44 11.15
CA GLY A 71 -12.14 6.14 11.68
C GLY A 71 -12.59 5.64 13.05
N VAL A 72 -13.83 5.98 13.40
CA VAL A 72 -14.47 5.60 14.67
C VAL A 72 -15.79 4.90 14.38
N VAL A 73 -16.03 3.77 15.03
CA VAL A 73 -17.28 3.02 14.94
C VAL A 73 -18.42 3.85 15.52
N THR A 74 -19.51 4.04 14.77
CA THR A 74 -20.69 4.82 15.15
C THR A 74 -21.96 3.97 15.29
N ALA A 75 -21.99 2.80 14.65
CA ALA A 75 -23.05 1.79 14.84
C ALA A 75 -22.47 0.39 14.60
N VAL A 76 -23.10 -0.61 15.20
CA VAL A 76 -22.70 -2.02 15.07
C VAL A 76 -23.94 -2.87 14.75
N GLY A 77 -23.76 -3.85 13.87
CA GLY A 77 -24.78 -4.85 13.55
C GLY A 77 -25.00 -5.85 14.71
N ALA A 78 -26.13 -6.54 14.69
CA ALA A 78 -26.57 -7.38 15.79
C ALA A 78 -25.65 -8.57 16.11
N HIS A 79 -24.89 -9.06 15.14
CA HIS A 79 -23.97 -10.19 15.31
C HIS A 79 -22.52 -9.77 15.54
N VAL A 80 -22.22 -8.46 15.61
CA VAL A 80 -20.85 -7.96 15.84
C VAL A 80 -20.53 -8.04 17.33
N ALA A 81 -19.56 -8.88 17.70
CA ALA A 81 -19.16 -9.11 19.09
C ALA A 81 -17.88 -8.34 19.47
N ASP A 82 -16.93 -8.19 18.53
CA ASP A 82 -15.57 -7.74 18.83
C ASP A 82 -15.38 -6.22 18.68
N LEU A 83 -16.36 -5.52 18.10
CA LEU A 83 -16.35 -4.08 17.92
C LEU A 83 -17.51 -3.42 18.67
N LYS A 84 -17.31 -2.19 19.15
CA LYS A 84 -18.33 -1.38 19.81
C LYS A 84 -18.25 0.08 19.35
N ILE A 85 -19.34 0.80 19.55
CA ILE A 85 -19.39 2.25 19.30
C ILE A 85 -18.29 2.95 20.09
N GLY A 86 -17.54 3.83 19.40
CA GLY A 86 -16.41 4.56 19.94
C GLY A 86 -15.05 3.88 19.69
N ASP A 87 -15.01 2.63 19.25
CA ASP A 87 -13.74 1.97 18.89
C ASP A 87 -13.06 2.70 17.73
N ARG A 88 -11.76 2.95 17.88
CA ARG A 88 -10.90 3.51 16.85
C ARG A 88 -10.43 2.39 15.94
N VAL A 89 -10.64 2.52 14.64
CA VAL A 89 -10.44 1.41 13.68
C VAL A 89 -9.76 1.86 12.40
N CYS A 90 -9.16 0.90 11.70
CA CYS A 90 -8.84 0.98 10.29
C CYS A 90 -9.52 -0.16 9.52
N MET A 91 -9.67 -0.02 8.22
CA MET A 91 -10.48 -0.92 7.41
C MET A 91 -9.65 -1.54 6.29
N GLU A 92 -9.75 -2.85 6.14
CA GLU A 92 -9.21 -3.58 5.00
C GLU A 92 -10.17 -3.44 3.81
N PRO A 93 -9.80 -2.71 2.74
CA PRO A 93 -10.74 -2.21 1.73
C PRO A 93 -11.29 -3.27 0.78
N GLY A 94 -10.72 -4.47 0.78
CA GLY A 94 -11.10 -5.55 -0.12
C GLY A 94 -12.06 -6.54 0.50
N VAL A 95 -13.33 -6.53 0.10
CA VAL A 95 -14.35 -7.48 0.57
C VAL A 95 -14.47 -8.64 -0.42
N PRO A 96 -13.99 -9.85 -0.07
CA PRO A 96 -14.10 -11.02 -0.93
C PRO A 96 -15.48 -11.67 -0.84
N ASP A 97 -15.75 -12.60 -1.74
CA ASP A 97 -16.76 -13.63 -1.50
C ASP A 97 -16.20 -14.64 -0.48
N PHE A 98 -16.77 -14.67 0.72
CA PHE A 98 -16.33 -15.56 1.80
C PHE A 98 -16.52 -17.06 1.49
N ALA A 99 -17.28 -17.40 0.46
CA ALA A 99 -17.49 -18.77 0.00
C ALA A 99 -16.62 -19.15 -1.21
N SER A 100 -15.87 -18.21 -1.79
CA SER A 100 -15.02 -18.50 -2.94
C SER A 100 -13.88 -19.45 -2.57
N ARG A 101 -13.43 -20.22 -3.56
CA ARG A 101 -12.31 -21.15 -3.39
C ARG A 101 -11.06 -20.43 -2.85
N GLN A 102 -10.72 -19.31 -3.44
CA GLN A 102 -9.52 -18.54 -3.07
C GLN A 102 -9.60 -18.07 -1.61
N THR A 103 -10.77 -17.62 -1.17
CA THR A 103 -11.00 -17.19 0.21
C THR A 103 -10.87 -18.36 1.18
N LEU A 104 -11.47 -19.50 0.85
CA LEU A 104 -11.42 -20.72 1.69
C LEU A 104 -9.99 -21.30 1.78
N GLU A 105 -9.16 -21.08 0.75
CA GLU A 105 -7.73 -21.47 0.73
C GLU A 105 -6.83 -20.40 1.42
N GLY A 106 -7.40 -19.29 1.94
CA GLY A 106 -6.65 -18.21 2.61
C GLY A 106 -6.03 -17.18 1.64
N HIS A 107 -6.40 -17.21 0.38
CA HIS A 107 -5.93 -16.32 -0.68
C HIS A 107 -7.01 -15.33 -1.11
N TYR A 108 -7.74 -14.75 -0.16
CA TYR A 108 -8.91 -13.90 -0.43
C TYR A 108 -8.58 -12.65 -1.28
N ASN A 109 -7.34 -12.17 -1.26
CA ASN A 109 -6.87 -11.10 -2.15
C ASN A 109 -6.91 -11.50 -3.64
N LEU A 110 -6.93 -12.79 -3.95
CA LEU A 110 -6.98 -13.36 -5.31
C LEU A 110 -8.39 -13.80 -5.72
N ASP A 111 -9.39 -13.56 -4.89
CA ASP A 111 -10.79 -13.81 -5.26
C ASP A 111 -11.17 -12.93 -6.47
N PRO A 112 -11.60 -13.52 -7.61
CA PRO A 112 -11.95 -12.76 -8.80
C PRO A 112 -13.17 -11.85 -8.61
N SER A 113 -13.98 -12.07 -7.57
CA SER A 113 -15.17 -11.28 -7.23
C SER A 113 -14.92 -10.25 -6.13
N VAL A 114 -13.67 -10.10 -5.64
CA VAL A 114 -13.34 -9.14 -4.58
C VAL A 114 -13.81 -7.72 -4.94
N ARG A 115 -14.58 -7.13 -4.03
CA ARG A 115 -15.04 -5.74 -4.13
C ARG A 115 -14.05 -4.86 -3.37
N PHE A 116 -13.14 -4.23 -4.09
CA PHE A 116 -12.11 -3.39 -3.49
C PHE A 116 -12.47 -1.91 -3.65
N TRP A 117 -12.43 -1.16 -2.55
CA TRP A 117 -12.70 0.29 -2.57
C TRP A 117 -11.87 1.01 -3.62
N ALA A 118 -12.49 1.99 -4.28
CA ALA A 118 -11.87 2.81 -5.33
C ALA A 118 -11.23 1.98 -6.48
N THR A 119 -11.73 0.75 -6.71
CA THR A 119 -11.41 -0.02 -7.91
C THR A 119 -12.69 -0.15 -8.76
N PRO A 120 -12.72 0.37 -9.99
CA PRO A 120 -13.94 0.37 -10.80
C PRO A 120 -14.58 -1.02 -10.93
N PRO A 121 -15.90 -1.13 -10.78
CA PRO A 121 -16.89 -0.07 -10.58
C PRO A 121 -17.19 0.27 -9.10
N ILE A 122 -16.37 -0.17 -8.15
CA ILE A 122 -16.64 -0.07 -6.71
C ILE A 122 -16.24 1.32 -6.20
N HIS A 123 -17.16 2.00 -5.51
CA HIS A 123 -16.89 3.26 -4.85
C HIS A 123 -15.88 3.09 -3.69
N GLY A 124 -15.07 4.12 -3.48
CA GLY A 124 -14.13 4.23 -2.37
C GLY A 124 -14.74 4.84 -1.10
N CYS A 125 -13.85 5.20 -0.18
CA CYS A 125 -14.18 5.64 1.17
C CYS A 125 -13.97 7.13 1.45
N LEU A 126 -13.71 7.97 0.45
CA LEU A 126 -13.61 9.44 0.62
C LEU A 126 -14.99 10.07 0.79
N THR A 127 -15.63 9.74 1.90
CA THR A 127 -16.96 10.18 2.36
C THR A 127 -16.96 10.22 3.90
N PRO A 128 -17.78 11.06 4.56
CA PRO A 128 -17.79 11.18 6.01
C PRO A 128 -18.08 9.89 6.78
N GLU A 129 -18.87 9.01 6.21
CA GLU A 129 -19.22 7.72 6.84
C GLU A 129 -19.20 6.59 5.80
N VAL A 130 -18.83 5.41 6.26
CA VAL A 130 -18.89 4.16 5.48
C VAL A 130 -19.54 3.05 6.32
N VAL A 131 -20.12 2.07 5.64
CA VAL A 131 -20.50 0.77 6.23
C VAL A 131 -19.53 -0.28 5.71
N HIS A 132 -19.03 -1.11 6.62
CA HIS A 132 -17.98 -2.08 6.28
C HIS A 132 -18.15 -3.38 7.09
N PRO A 133 -17.78 -4.56 6.54
CA PRO A 133 -17.81 -5.80 7.30
C PRO A 133 -16.96 -5.71 8.57
N ALA A 134 -17.53 -6.14 9.71
CA ALA A 134 -16.80 -6.16 10.99
C ALA A 134 -15.55 -7.05 10.91
N ALA A 135 -15.60 -8.15 10.17
CA ALA A 135 -14.48 -9.07 9.97
C ALA A 135 -13.27 -8.46 9.23
N LEU A 136 -13.44 -7.32 8.55
CA LEU A 136 -12.40 -6.58 7.84
C LEU A 136 -12.17 -5.18 8.44
N THR A 137 -12.59 -5.01 9.70
CA THR A 137 -12.45 -3.77 10.48
C THR A 137 -11.65 -4.06 11.74
N TYR A 138 -10.52 -3.41 11.90
CA TYR A 138 -9.52 -3.73 12.93
C TYR A 138 -9.33 -2.57 13.89
N LYS A 139 -9.25 -2.87 15.20
CA LYS A 139 -9.01 -1.85 16.22
C LYS A 139 -7.59 -1.31 16.10
N LEU A 140 -7.48 0.01 16.18
CA LEU A 140 -6.17 0.66 16.30
C LEU A 140 -5.63 0.49 17.71
N PRO A 141 -4.34 0.19 17.88
CA PRO A 141 -3.66 0.33 19.17
C PRO A 141 -3.80 1.75 19.73
N ASP A 142 -3.84 1.91 21.04
CA ASP A 142 -4.09 3.20 21.71
C ASP A 142 -3.06 4.28 21.32
N ASN A 143 -1.81 3.88 21.07
CA ASN A 143 -0.71 4.76 20.68
C ASN A 143 -0.64 5.06 19.16
N VAL A 144 -1.53 4.50 18.35
CA VAL A 144 -1.59 4.72 16.90
C VAL A 144 -2.64 5.78 16.58
N SER A 145 -2.26 6.88 15.94
CA SER A 145 -3.18 7.94 15.49
C SER A 145 -4.03 7.50 14.29
N PHE A 146 -5.08 8.26 13.93
CA PHE A 146 -5.85 8.00 12.70
C PHE A 146 -5.00 8.20 11.44
N ALA A 147 -4.06 9.13 11.46
CA ALA A 147 -3.12 9.34 10.37
C ALA A 147 -2.25 8.10 10.12
N GLU A 148 -1.71 7.51 11.18
CA GLU A 148 -0.99 6.23 11.10
C GLU A 148 -1.93 5.06 10.79
N GLY A 149 -3.16 5.09 11.30
CA GLY A 149 -4.18 4.07 11.00
C GLY A 149 -4.54 4.00 9.51
N ALA A 150 -4.57 5.15 8.83
CA ALA A 150 -4.75 5.20 7.38
C ALA A 150 -3.52 4.67 6.60
N MET A 151 -2.33 4.65 7.22
CA MET A 151 -1.11 4.08 6.64
C MET A 151 -1.03 2.55 6.77
N VAL A 152 -1.95 1.92 7.51
CA VAL A 152 -1.97 0.44 7.68
C VAL A 152 -2.17 -0.24 6.35
N GLU A 153 -3.02 0.30 5.48
CA GLU A 153 -3.27 -0.26 4.15
C GLU A 153 -1.98 -0.37 3.31
N PRO A 154 -1.25 0.71 3.00
CA PRO A 154 -0.01 0.60 2.24
C PRO A 154 1.09 -0.16 3.00
N LEU A 155 1.13 -0.11 4.34
CA LEU A 155 2.06 -0.89 5.13
C LEU A 155 1.77 -2.39 5.04
N ALA A 156 0.50 -2.80 4.95
CA ALA A 156 0.12 -4.20 4.76
C ALA A 156 0.69 -4.78 3.46
N ILE A 157 0.84 -3.97 2.39
CA ILE A 157 1.54 -4.41 1.17
C ILE A 157 3.01 -4.72 1.48
N GLY A 158 3.69 -3.84 2.22
CA GLY A 158 5.08 -4.06 2.63
C GLY A 158 5.26 -5.30 3.51
N VAL A 159 4.38 -5.50 4.48
CA VAL A 159 4.40 -6.69 5.36
C VAL A 159 4.11 -7.96 4.57
N TYR A 160 3.18 -7.91 3.62
CA TYR A 160 2.90 -9.06 2.75
C TYR A 160 4.06 -9.38 1.81
N ALA A 161 4.71 -8.35 1.24
CA ALA A 161 5.91 -8.53 0.43
C ALA A 161 7.04 -9.20 1.25
N ALA A 162 7.29 -8.72 2.46
CA ALA A 162 8.28 -9.30 3.38
C ALA A 162 7.94 -10.76 3.74
N PHE A 163 6.67 -11.06 4.02
CA PHE A 163 6.20 -12.42 4.28
C PHE A 163 6.39 -13.34 3.08
N LYS A 164 6.00 -12.90 1.87
CA LYS A 164 6.17 -13.68 0.63
C LYS A 164 7.62 -13.84 0.23
N GLY A 165 8.47 -12.86 0.57
CA GLY A 165 9.92 -12.94 0.40
C GLY A 165 10.60 -13.94 1.35
N ALA A 166 9.88 -14.50 2.33
CA ALA A 166 10.39 -15.46 3.31
C ALA A 166 11.71 -14.99 3.93
N ILE A 167 11.73 -13.76 4.44
CA ILE A 167 12.91 -13.13 5.04
C ILE A 167 13.46 -13.99 6.17
N ARG A 168 14.79 -14.16 6.20
CA ARG A 168 15.53 -14.82 7.26
C ARG A 168 16.31 -13.79 8.08
N PRO A 169 16.47 -13.99 9.39
CA PRO A 169 17.30 -13.10 10.20
C PRO A 169 18.73 -12.98 9.63
N GLY A 170 19.14 -11.73 9.37
CA GLY A 170 20.43 -11.43 8.81
C GLY A 170 20.46 -11.20 7.29
N ASP A 171 19.37 -11.47 6.57
CA ASP A 171 19.29 -11.21 5.13
C ASP A 171 19.61 -9.74 4.80
N VAL A 172 20.22 -9.51 3.64
CA VAL A 172 20.39 -8.20 3.01
C VAL A 172 19.43 -8.09 1.87
N ALA A 173 18.57 -7.07 1.89
CA ALA A 173 17.57 -6.85 0.86
C ALA A 173 17.87 -5.58 0.05
N VAL A 174 17.56 -5.61 -1.25
CA VAL A 174 17.45 -4.44 -2.11
C VAL A 174 15.97 -4.12 -2.30
N VAL A 175 15.61 -2.84 -2.23
CA VAL A 175 14.29 -2.33 -2.61
C VAL A 175 14.48 -1.30 -3.70
N ALA A 176 13.98 -1.57 -4.89
CA ALA A 176 13.97 -0.64 -6.01
C ALA A 176 12.73 0.23 -5.99
N GLY A 177 12.91 1.54 -5.84
CA GLY A 177 11.86 2.54 -5.73
C GLY A 177 11.63 3.02 -4.29
N ALA A 178 11.83 4.31 -4.03
CA ALA A 178 11.58 4.98 -2.76
C ALA A 178 10.22 5.73 -2.75
N GLY A 179 9.20 5.17 -3.41
CA GLY A 179 7.82 5.59 -3.26
C GLY A 179 7.22 5.10 -1.94
N THR A 180 5.95 5.42 -1.69
CA THR A 180 5.24 4.97 -0.48
C THR A 180 5.43 3.47 -0.25
N ILE A 181 5.15 2.65 -1.28
CA ILE A 181 5.20 1.19 -1.15
C ILE A 181 6.64 0.70 -0.93
N GLY A 182 7.65 1.24 -1.64
CA GLY A 182 9.04 0.84 -1.43
C GLY A 182 9.53 1.14 -0.01
N MET A 183 9.17 2.29 0.56
CA MET A 183 9.49 2.61 1.96
C MET A 183 8.78 1.67 2.94
N MET A 184 7.49 1.31 2.69
CA MET A 184 6.77 0.33 3.50
C MET A 184 7.41 -1.06 3.42
N VAL A 185 7.86 -1.48 2.23
CA VAL A 185 8.62 -2.73 2.05
C VAL A 185 9.95 -2.67 2.82
N ALA A 186 10.68 -1.57 2.74
CA ALA A 186 11.95 -1.42 3.43
C ALA A 186 11.79 -1.55 4.97
N PHE A 187 10.81 -0.86 5.55
CA PHE A 187 10.53 -0.93 6.98
C PHE A 187 10.03 -2.32 7.39
N ALA A 188 9.14 -2.92 6.61
CA ALA A 188 8.65 -4.27 6.87
C ALA A 188 9.77 -5.32 6.76
N ALA A 189 10.69 -5.18 5.80
CA ALA A 189 11.84 -6.07 5.65
C ALA A 189 12.78 -6.00 6.85
N LEU A 190 13.11 -4.79 7.34
CA LEU A 190 13.90 -4.61 8.57
C LEU A 190 13.19 -5.20 9.80
N ALA A 191 11.89 -4.90 9.95
CA ALA A 191 11.10 -5.42 11.06
C ALA A 191 10.95 -6.95 11.02
N SER A 192 11.06 -7.57 9.84
CA SER A 192 11.02 -9.02 9.63
C SER A 192 12.35 -9.72 9.80
N GLY A 193 13.46 -8.97 9.99
CA GLY A 193 14.76 -9.54 10.31
C GLY A 193 15.89 -9.29 9.31
N CYS A 194 15.68 -8.52 8.24
CA CYS A 194 16.80 -8.08 7.41
C CYS A 194 17.81 -7.29 8.24
N ALA A 195 19.09 -7.62 8.10
CA ALA A 195 20.16 -6.87 8.74
C ALA A 195 20.37 -5.50 8.10
N LYS A 196 20.13 -5.42 6.78
CA LYS A 196 20.21 -4.19 5.97
C LYS A 196 19.18 -4.20 4.86
N VAL A 197 18.72 -3.00 4.52
CA VAL A 197 17.92 -2.74 3.31
C VAL A 197 18.60 -1.66 2.51
N ILE A 198 18.93 -1.97 1.26
CA ILE A 198 19.48 -1.04 0.27
C ILE A 198 18.30 -0.50 -0.52
N LEU A 199 17.93 0.77 -0.28
CA LEU A 199 16.82 1.44 -0.95
C LEU A 199 17.33 2.33 -2.07
N SER A 200 16.95 2.05 -3.31
CA SER A 200 17.39 2.79 -4.49
C SER A 200 16.27 3.57 -5.15
N ASP A 201 16.58 4.79 -5.60
CA ASP A 201 15.67 5.63 -6.38
C ASP A 201 16.47 6.69 -7.15
N VAL A 202 15.84 7.32 -8.14
CA VAL A 202 16.35 8.51 -8.83
C VAL A 202 15.98 9.81 -8.09
N ALA A 203 14.99 9.78 -7.21
CA ALA A 203 14.49 10.92 -6.45
C ALA A 203 15.21 11.04 -5.10
N LYS A 204 16.36 11.73 -5.10
CA LYS A 204 17.16 11.93 -3.88
C LYS A 204 16.36 12.46 -2.69
N ALA A 205 15.40 13.38 -2.92
CA ALA A 205 14.58 13.94 -1.86
C ALA A 205 13.75 12.89 -1.11
N LYS A 206 13.33 11.79 -1.77
CA LYS A 206 12.66 10.66 -1.11
C LYS A 206 13.64 9.81 -0.32
N LEU A 207 14.81 9.56 -0.86
CA LEU A 207 15.87 8.82 -0.16
C LEU A 207 16.29 9.52 1.14
N ASP A 208 16.37 10.86 1.12
CA ASP A 208 16.77 11.67 2.28
C ASP A 208 15.79 11.53 3.47
N LEU A 209 14.51 11.21 3.21
CA LEU A 209 13.52 11.00 4.28
C LEU A 209 13.82 9.80 5.18
N VAL A 210 14.56 8.84 4.66
CA VAL A 210 14.86 7.57 5.36
C VAL A 210 16.36 7.30 5.47
N ALA A 211 17.21 8.26 5.10
CA ALA A 211 18.67 8.09 5.10
C ALA A 211 19.24 7.81 6.51
N ASP A 212 18.62 8.39 7.54
CA ASP A 212 19.02 8.19 8.94
C ASP A 212 18.31 7.02 9.62
N HIS A 213 17.46 6.28 8.90
CA HIS A 213 16.75 5.13 9.47
C HIS A 213 17.73 3.97 9.71
N PRO A 214 17.82 3.43 10.95
CA PRO A 214 18.72 2.33 11.26
C PRO A 214 18.50 1.12 10.33
N GLY A 215 19.59 0.67 9.68
CA GLY A 215 19.57 -0.49 8.79
C GLY A 215 19.21 -0.17 7.34
N VAL A 216 18.82 1.07 7.00
CA VAL A 216 18.64 1.52 5.61
C VAL A 216 19.95 2.07 5.07
N VAL A 217 20.28 1.71 3.83
CA VAL A 217 21.32 2.31 3.02
C VAL A 217 20.67 2.86 1.75
N THR A 218 20.74 4.16 1.52
CA THR A 218 20.11 4.79 0.35
C THR A 218 21.08 4.86 -0.82
N VAL A 219 20.60 4.62 -2.04
CA VAL A 219 21.37 4.69 -3.29
C VAL A 219 20.68 5.63 -4.27
N ASP A 220 21.32 6.76 -4.57
CA ASP A 220 20.89 7.69 -5.62
C ASP A 220 21.41 7.19 -6.97
N LEU A 221 20.52 6.58 -7.76
CA LEU A 221 20.85 5.99 -9.07
C LEU A 221 21.40 7.00 -10.10
N ASN A 222 21.25 8.31 -9.85
CA ASN A 222 21.88 9.33 -10.70
C ASN A 222 23.38 9.51 -10.40
N ARG A 223 23.89 8.96 -9.29
CA ARG A 223 25.25 9.18 -8.80
C ARG A 223 26.04 7.91 -8.57
N GLU A 224 25.35 6.83 -8.21
CA GLU A 224 25.97 5.57 -7.80
C GLU A 224 25.37 4.40 -8.58
N LYS A 225 26.18 3.39 -8.84
CA LYS A 225 25.70 2.13 -9.41
C LYS A 225 25.25 1.21 -8.28
N LEU A 226 24.02 0.76 -8.37
CA LEU A 226 23.43 -0.15 -7.37
C LEU A 226 24.28 -1.41 -7.17
N ALA A 227 24.79 -2.00 -8.25
CA ALA A 227 25.61 -3.20 -8.21
C ALA A 227 26.90 -3.02 -7.40
N ASP A 228 27.57 -1.85 -7.50
CA ASP A 228 28.79 -1.56 -6.75
C ASP A 228 28.52 -1.47 -5.25
N VAL A 229 27.42 -0.81 -4.86
CA VAL A 229 27.01 -0.67 -3.45
C VAL A 229 26.61 -2.03 -2.86
N VAL A 230 25.84 -2.83 -3.60
CA VAL A 230 25.44 -4.18 -3.17
C VAL A 230 26.68 -5.07 -3.02
N ALA A 231 27.60 -5.06 -4.00
CA ALA A 231 28.82 -5.86 -3.93
C ALA A 231 29.69 -5.49 -2.71
N ALA A 232 29.83 -4.19 -2.42
CA ALA A 232 30.57 -3.72 -1.24
C ALA A 232 29.94 -4.17 0.10
N LEU A 233 28.61 -4.13 0.19
CA LEU A 233 27.89 -4.49 1.43
C LEU A 233 27.74 -6.00 1.64
N THR A 234 27.86 -6.80 0.60
CA THR A 234 27.66 -8.26 0.62
C THR A 234 28.95 -9.04 0.34
N ALA A 235 30.11 -8.38 0.35
CA ALA A 235 31.40 -8.98 -0.01
C ALA A 235 31.37 -9.70 -1.38
N GLY A 236 30.62 -9.15 -2.34
CA GLY A 236 30.46 -9.70 -3.68
C GLY A 236 29.47 -10.85 -3.84
N HIS A 237 28.79 -11.28 -2.75
CA HIS A 237 27.82 -12.39 -2.80
C HIS A 237 26.49 -12.00 -3.44
N GLY A 238 26.17 -10.70 -3.51
CA GLY A 238 24.86 -10.18 -3.91
C GLY A 238 23.84 -10.19 -2.77
N ALA A 239 22.70 -9.56 -3.01
CA ALA A 239 21.61 -9.47 -2.03
C ALA A 239 20.81 -10.79 -1.93
N ASP A 240 20.32 -11.11 -0.74
CA ASP A 240 19.45 -12.28 -0.49
C ASP A 240 18.04 -12.08 -1.08
N LEU A 241 17.57 -10.81 -1.08
CA LEU A 241 16.27 -10.44 -1.64
C LEU A 241 16.37 -9.19 -2.50
N PHE A 242 15.48 -9.15 -3.50
CA PHE A 242 15.20 -7.95 -4.27
C PHE A 242 13.69 -7.71 -4.29
N PHE A 243 13.27 -6.54 -3.86
CA PHE A 243 11.87 -6.11 -3.96
C PHE A 243 11.75 -5.07 -5.08
N GLU A 244 11.06 -5.42 -6.15
CA GLU A 244 10.73 -4.47 -7.20
C GLU A 244 9.47 -3.70 -6.78
N ALA A 245 9.61 -2.44 -6.39
CA ALA A 245 8.51 -1.58 -5.91
C ALA A 245 8.40 -0.26 -6.70
N SER A 246 9.12 -0.13 -7.80
CA SER A 246 9.12 1.05 -8.65
C SER A 246 8.14 0.96 -9.82
N GLY A 247 7.88 -0.26 -10.33
CA GLY A 247 7.19 -0.50 -11.60
C GLY A 247 7.99 -0.03 -12.83
N SER A 248 9.28 0.32 -12.64
CA SER A 248 10.14 0.78 -13.72
C SER A 248 10.77 -0.41 -14.46
N PRO A 249 10.74 -0.43 -15.80
CA PRO A 249 11.47 -1.47 -16.57
C PRO A 249 12.95 -1.55 -16.23
N HIS A 250 13.63 -0.42 -15.93
CA HIS A 250 15.05 -0.39 -15.58
C HIS A 250 15.39 -1.16 -14.29
N ALA A 251 14.45 -1.25 -13.34
CA ALA A 251 14.69 -2.02 -12.13
C ALA A 251 14.83 -3.52 -12.39
N PHE A 252 14.26 -4.01 -13.51
CA PHE A 252 14.39 -5.42 -13.92
C PHE A 252 15.77 -5.72 -14.53
N ASP A 253 16.42 -4.74 -15.14
CA ASP A 253 17.79 -4.88 -15.64
C ASP A 253 18.76 -5.01 -14.44
N ASP A 254 18.67 -4.11 -13.47
CA ASP A 254 19.52 -4.11 -12.27
C ASP A 254 19.33 -5.35 -11.40
N MET A 255 18.10 -5.90 -11.35
CA MET A 255 17.72 -7.00 -10.49
C MET A 255 18.65 -8.22 -10.62
N MET A 256 18.95 -8.60 -11.86
CA MET A 256 19.77 -9.78 -12.12
C MET A 256 21.24 -9.59 -11.76
N ASP A 257 21.73 -8.37 -11.77
CA ASP A 257 23.11 -8.05 -11.42
C ASP A 257 23.34 -8.05 -9.91
N VAL A 258 22.31 -7.70 -9.13
CA VAL A 258 22.45 -7.47 -7.68
C VAL A 258 21.99 -8.64 -6.80
N VAL A 259 21.10 -9.51 -7.32
CA VAL A 259 20.62 -10.67 -6.55
C VAL A 259 21.67 -11.78 -6.53
N GLY A 260 21.98 -12.27 -5.33
CA GLY A 260 22.90 -13.38 -5.12
C GLY A 260 22.33 -14.73 -5.57
N ARG A 261 23.19 -15.76 -5.62
CA ARG A 261 22.77 -17.14 -5.93
C ARG A 261 21.84 -17.68 -4.85
N GLY A 262 20.75 -18.34 -5.26
CA GLY A 262 19.69 -18.80 -4.34
C GLY A 262 18.84 -17.67 -3.77
N GLY A 263 18.97 -16.45 -4.31
CA GLY A 263 18.22 -15.28 -3.88
C GLY A 263 16.74 -15.32 -4.27
N ARG A 264 16.00 -14.33 -3.80
CA ARG A 264 14.54 -14.22 -3.99
C ARG A 264 14.18 -12.84 -4.51
N VAL A 265 13.33 -12.78 -5.51
CA VAL A 265 12.78 -11.56 -6.06
C VAL A 265 11.30 -11.49 -5.77
N VAL A 266 10.83 -10.40 -5.22
CA VAL A 266 9.42 -10.13 -4.98
C VAL A 266 8.98 -8.94 -5.85
N LEU A 267 8.05 -9.21 -6.76
CA LEU A 267 7.48 -8.20 -7.64
C LEU A 267 6.28 -7.56 -6.97
N VAL A 268 6.41 -6.29 -6.62
CA VAL A 268 5.41 -5.47 -5.91
C VAL A 268 4.89 -4.36 -6.80
N GLY A 269 5.77 -3.71 -7.55
CA GLY A 269 5.44 -2.68 -8.53
C GLY A 269 4.67 -3.25 -9.71
N MET A 270 3.88 -2.40 -10.36
CA MET A 270 3.09 -2.77 -11.53
C MET A 270 3.58 -1.99 -12.75
N PRO A 271 4.46 -2.58 -13.59
CA PRO A 271 4.89 -1.95 -14.83
C PRO A 271 3.70 -1.80 -15.79
N GLN A 272 3.73 -0.73 -16.59
CA GLN A 272 2.66 -0.47 -17.57
C GLN A 272 2.72 -1.44 -18.75
N ASP A 273 3.94 -1.83 -19.15
CA ASP A 273 4.20 -2.71 -20.28
C ASP A 273 4.85 -4.02 -19.83
N ARG A 274 4.94 -4.96 -20.76
CA ARG A 274 5.67 -6.22 -20.54
C ARG A 274 7.15 -5.93 -20.37
N VAL A 275 7.76 -6.56 -19.38
CA VAL A 275 9.21 -6.47 -19.12
C VAL A 275 9.88 -7.79 -19.45
N PRO A 276 11.06 -7.77 -20.11
CA PRO A 276 11.83 -8.98 -20.35
C PRO A 276 12.47 -9.49 -19.05
N LEU A 277 12.61 -10.82 -18.94
CA LEU A 277 13.36 -11.46 -17.86
C LEU A 277 14.45 -12.35 -18.48
N ASP A 278 15.68 -12.26 -17.96
CA ASP A 278 16.77 -13.17 -18.32
C ASP A 278 16.57 -14.51 -17.60
N VAL A 279 15.90 -15.43 -18.30
CA VAL A 279 15.56 -16.76 -17.76
C VAL A 279 16.82 -17.59 -17.50
N VAL A 280 17.85 -17.44 -18.33
CA VAL A 280 19.12 -18.19 -18.16
C VAL A 280 19.83 -17.74 -16.87
N ALA A 281 19.89 -16.42 -16.62
CA ALA A 281 20.45 -15.91 -15.38
C ALA A 281 19.65 -16.36 -14.14
N LEU A 282 18.31 -16.42 -14.23
CA LEU A 282 17.46 -16.96 -13.15
C LEU A 282 17.82 -18.43 -12.84
N GLU A 283 17.95 -19.26 -13.87
CA GLU A 283 18.27 -20.69 -13.71
C GLU A 283 19.68 -20.90 -13.14
N VAL A 284 20.70 -20.22 -13.71
CA VAL A 284 22.10 -20.36 -13.29
C VAL A 284 22.33 -19.91 -11.84
N LYS A 285 21.54 -18.93 -11.38
CA LYS A 285 21.57 -18.45 -9.99
C LYS A 285 20.55 -19.11 -9.07
N GLU A 286 19.65 -19.97 -9.57
CA GLU A 286 18.51 -20.56 -8.83
C GLU A 286 17.67 -19.50 -8.11
N ILE A 287 17.34 -18.39 -8.79
CA ILE A 287 16.56 -17.29 -8.21
C ILE A 287 15.07 -17.63 -8.26
N SER A 288 14.39 -17.49 -7.11
CA SER A 288 12.92 -17.56 -7.04
C SER A 288 12.31 -16.20 -7.35
N VAL A 289 11.36 -16.14 -8.28
CA VAL A 289 10.60 -14.92 -8.60
C VAL A 289 9.16 -15.09 -8.12
N ILE A 290 8.69 -14.16 -7.30
CA ILE A 290 7.39 -14.22 -6.61
C ILE A 290 6.61 -12.95 -6.92
N GLY A 291 5.44 -13.07 -7.56
CA GLY A 291 4.50 -11.95 -7.70
C GLY A 291 3.63 -11.83 -6.46
N ILE A 292 3.31 -10.60 -6.08
CA ILE A 292 2.27 -10.33 -5.08
C ILE A 292 1.17 -9.45 -5.70
N PHE A 293 -0.03 -9.57 -5.15
CA PHE A 293 -1.15 -8.71 -5.49
C PHE A 293 -1.89 -8.31 -4.23
N ARG A 294 -1.91 -7.01 -3.91
CA ARG A 294 -2.45 -6.51 -2.66
C ARG A 294 -1.81 -7.24 -1.46
N TYR A 295 -2.62 -7.81 -0.56
CA TYR A 295 -2.20 -8.53 0.65
C TYR A 295 -3.30 -9.50 1.09
N ALA A 296 -2.91 -10.48 1.92
CA ALA A 296 -3.84 -11.34 2.66
C ALA A 296 -3.24 -11.75 4.00
N ASN A 297 -4.07 -11.85 5.06
CA ASN A 297 -3.74 -12.37 6.38
C ASN A 297 -2.59 -11.63 7.12
N VAL A 298 -2.42 -10.32 6.88
CA VAL A 298 -1.31 -9.54 7.46
C VAL A 298 -1.75 -8.32 8.28
N TRP A 299 -3.04 -7.97 8.33
CA TRP A 299 -3.51 -6.75 9.00
C TRP A 299 -3.20 -6.72 10.48
N GLU A 300 -3.50 -7.77 11.23
CA GLU A 300 -3.16 -7.85 12.66
C GLU A 300 -1.66 -7.74 12.91
N ARG A 301 -0.85 -8.39 12.06
CA ARG A 301 0.62 -8.29 12.12
C ARG A 301 1.11 -6.88 11.85
N THR A 302 0.51 -6.21 10.86
CA THR A 302 0.82 -4.81 10.50
C THR A 302 0.51 -3.87 11.67
N LEU A 303 -0.66 -4.03 12.28
CA LEU A 303 -1.04 -3.26 13.47
C LEU A 303 -0.14 -3.54 14.68
N ALA A 304 0.27 -4.80 14.89
CA ALA A 304 1.19 -5.15 15.95
C ALA A 304 2.58 -4.53 15.74
N LEU A 305 3.10 -4.49 14.51
CA LEU A 305 4.37 -3.84 14.18
C LEU A 305 4.30 -2.32 14.39
N LEU A 306 3.22 -1.70 13.97
CA LEU A 306 3.00 -0.26 14.15
C LEU A 306 2.81 0.09 15.63
N GLY A 307 1.94 -0.64 16.34
CA GLY A 307 1.66 -0.44 17.76
C GLY A 307 2.87 -0.71 18.69
N SER A 308 3.77 -1.61 18.28
CA SER A 308 5.02 -1.87 19.02
C SER A 308 6.09 -0.78 18.84
N GLY A 309 5.89 0.16 17.91
CA GLY A 309 6.88 1.18 17.58
C GLY A 309 8.09 0.68 16.77
N LYS A 310 8.06 -0.56 16.28
CA LYS A 310 9.13 -1.08 15.39
C LYS A 310 9.12 -0.42 14.03
N ILE A 311 7.97 0.08 13.61
CA ILE A 311 7.79 0.83 12.36
C ILE A 311 7.18 2.19 12.72
N ASP A 312 7.83 3.28 12.31
CA ASP A 312 7.30 4.64 12.38
C ASP A 312 7.01 5.15 10.97
N VAL A 313 5.72 5.35 10.67
CA VAL A 313 5.25 5.83 9.36
C VAL A 313 4.99 7.33 9.35
N LYS A 314 5.05 8.02 10.49
CA LYS A 314 4.76 9.47 10.61
C LYS A 314 5.61 10.34 9.69
N PRO A 315 6.95 10.09 9.58
CA PRO A 315 7.80 10.90 8.71
C PRO A 315 7.42 10.84 7.22
N LEU A 316 6.64 9.82 6.82
CA LEU A 316 6.21 9.65 5.43
C LEU A 316 4.94 10.44 5.08
N ILE A 317 4.26 11.03 6.07
CA ILE A 317 3.06 11.85 5.84
C ILE A 317 3.51 13.26 5.47
N SER A 318 3.54 13.54 4.18
CA SER A 318 4.07 14.80 3.63
C SER A 318 3.12 15.97 3.80
N ALA A 319 1.80 15.73 3.76
CA ALA A 319 0.78 16.75 3.95
C ALA A 319 -0.57 16.14 4.35
N SER A 320 -1.36 16.95 5.08
CA SER A 320 -2.75 16.63 5.41
C SER A 320 -3.65 17.81 5.01
N TYR A 321 -4.78 17.49 4.38
CA TYR A 321 -5.77 18.46 3.93
C TYR A 321 -7.12 18.18 4.59
N PRO A 322 -7.88 19.19 5.01
CA PRO A 322 -9.25 18.98 5.45
C PRO A 322 -10.12 18.52 4.27
N PHE A 323 -11.21 17.81 4.57
CA PHE A 323 -12.09 17.18 3.58
C PHE A 323 -12.65 18.17 2.54
N ASP A 324 -12.92 19.40 2.92
CA ASP A 324 -13.37 20.46 2.02
C ASP A 324 -12.28 20.94 1.03
N GLN A 325 -11.02 20.61 1.28
CA GLN A 325 -9.88 20.90 0.40
C GLN A 325 -9.38 19.66 -0.35
N SER A 326 -10.16 18.62 -0.45
CA SER A 326 -9.77 17.36 -1.12
C SER A 326 -9.32 17.54 -2.56
N VAL A 327 -9.94 18.47 -3.30
CA VAL A 327 -9.54 18.76 -4.70
C VAL A 327 -8.07 19.22 -4.73
N ALA A 328 -7.69 20.16 -3.86
CA ALA A 328 -6.31 20.64 -3.77
C ALA A 328 -5.32 19.53 -3.33
N ALA A 329 -5.76 18.59 -2.48
CA ALA A 329 -4.97 17.43 -2.11
C ALA A 329 -4.64 16.54 -3.33
N PHE A 330 -5.65 16.28 -4.18
CA PHE A 330 -5.45 15.50 -5.40
C PHE A 330 -4.63 16.24 -6.46
N GLU A 331 -4.82 17.55 -6.62
CA GLU A 331 -4.01 18.38 -7.52
C GLU A 331 -2.53 18.32 -7.11
N ARG A 332 -2.22 18.45 -5.80
CA ARG A 332 -0.85 18.27 -5.30
C ARG A 332 -0.32 16.86 -5.54
N ALA A 333 -1.10 15.83 -5.23
CA ALA A 333 -0.69 14.44 -5.47
C ALA A 333 -0.40 14.18 -6.96
N ALA A 334 -1.17 14.78 -7.87
CA ALA A 334 -1.00 14.65 -9.31
C ALA A 334 0.26 15.34 -9.85
N GLN A 335 0.82 16.32 -9.13
CA GLN A 335 2.10 16.96 -9.48
C GLN A 335 3.29 16.02 -9.28
N GLN A 336 3.14 14.96 -8.48
CA GLN A 336 4.19 13.97 -8.20
C GLN A 336 5.50 14.61 -7.73
N ASN A 337 5.40 15.60 -6.83
CA ASN A 337 6.58 16.24 -6.27
C ASN A 337 7.53 15.21 -5.67
N SER A 338 8.81 15.34 -5.92
CA SER A 338 9.83 14.40 -5.46
C SER A 338 9.97 14.34 -3.93
N SER A 339 9.45 15.31 -3.20
CA SER A 339 9.43 15.34 -1.73
C SER A 339 8.16 14.74 -1.13
N ASP A 340 7.11 14.47 -1.92
CA ASP A 340 5.85 13.95 -1.41
C ASP A 340 5.84 12.40 -1.43
N VAL A 341 5.52 11.81 -0.29
CA VAL A 341 5.37 10.35 -0.13
C VAL A 341 3.90 9.99 0.11
N LYS A 342 3.27 10.54 1.16
CA LYS A 342 1.86 10.32 1.43
C LYS A 342 1.15 11.64 1.71
N ILE A 343 0.08 11.87 0.99
CA ILE A 343 -0.89 12.95 1.25
C ILE A 343 -2.12 12.33 1.89
N GLN A 344 -2.69 13.02 2.88
CA GLN A 344 -3.87 12.54 3.60
C GLN A 344 -4.99 13.58 3.59
N ILE A 345 -6.23 13.12 3.66
CA ILE A 345 -7.44 13.92 3.80
C ILE A 345 -8.05 13.60 5.16
N THR A 346 -8.35 14.64 5.96
CA THR A 346 -8.89 14.54 7.33
C THR A 346 -10.32 15.06 7.41
N PHE A 347 -11.17 14.42 8.22
CA PHE A 347 -12.59 14.71 8.40
C PHE A 347 -12.90 15.31 9.76
#